data_baaae9153b0265a3c1ee469bceabed22
#
_entry.id   baaae9153b0265a3c1ee469bceabed22
#
_cell.length_a   1.000
_cell.length_b   1.000
_cell.length_c   1.000
_cell.angle_alpha   90.00
_cell.angle_beta   90.00
_cell.angle_gamma   90.00
#
_symmetry.space_group_name_H-M   'P 1'
#
loop_
_entity.id
_entity.type
_entity.pdbx_description
1 polymer ?
#
loop_
_entity_poly.entity_id
_entity_poly.type
_entity_poly.pdbx_seq_one_letter_code
_entity_poly.pdbx_strand_id
1 'polypeptide(L)'
;VAARLRVVWELQHGRQTDARDDLLASLTLARNLPRDGTMISVLVQIAMEAIACNIVAENFGQFSPETLKELADGLEALPARGTVASAITAGAGRSSDWVLHKVLELRKEYPGDDTKVMAGVRELFASMEGAEEGQTNQARLSLREQVLKAAGGTSDGLINLLQVRKQFYQRFAVVAALPYAEYESRVKQFKAEIDVELEKSPNPLVSLDLPAWDRSREKEFKGQVFVAMVRAAVEYKLHGEPGLQSVTDPCGQGPFAFRRFVFKGVDRGFELKSAFDAGGFKQVLIFVEKEGPPFLVDGPHAGQARSKP
;
A
#
# COMPACT_ATOMS: atom_id res chain seq x y z
N VAL A 1 2.21 17.53 -2.36
CA VAL A 1 3.12 18.55 -2.95
C VAL A 1 3.30 19.73 -2.01
N ALA A 2 2.24 20.39 -1.53
CA ALA A 2 2.33 21.59 -0.69
C ALA A 2 3.11 21.33 0.63
N ALA A 3 2.82 20.25 1.36
CA ALA A 3 3.53 19.90 2.59
C ALA A 3 5.05 19.70 2.36
N ARG A 4 5.44 19.03 1.24
CA ARG A 4 6.86 18.86 0.89
C ARG A 4 7.54 20.22 0.68
N LEU A 5 6.92 21.11 -0.09
CA LEU A 5 7.48 22.43 -0.37
C LEU A 5 7.65 23.24 0.92
N ARG A 6 6.69 23.17 1.83
CA ARG A 6 6.74 23.87 3.10
C ARG A 6 7.86 23.32 3.98
N VAL A 7 7.96 22.02 4.18
CA VAL A 7 9.03 21.40 4.98
C VAL A 7 10.42 21.77 4.44
N VAL A 8 10.61 21.68 3.12
CA VAL A 8 11.91 22.04 2.50
C VAL A 8 12.20 23.53 2.72
N TRP A 9 11.19 24.39 2.56
CA TRP A 9 11.35 25.82 2.80
C TRP A 9 11.70 26.14 4.25
N GLU A 10 11.06 25.50 5.25
CA GLU A 10 11.38 25.63 6.67
C GLU A 10 12.84 25.22 6.95
N LEU A 11 13.28 24.10 6.41
CA LEU A 11 14.66 23.63 6.57
C LEU A 11 15.68 24.62 5.98
N GLN A 12 15.42 25.15 4.78
CA GLN A 12 16.28 26.15 4.13
C GLN A 12 16.41 27.45 4.93
N HIS A 13 15.44 27.75 5.80
CA HIS A 13 15.45 28.92 6.70
C HIS A 13 15.88 28.58 8.13
N GLY A 14 16.43 27.37 8.34
CA GLY A 14 16.92 26.93 9.67
C GLY A 14 15.82 26.60 10.68
N ARG A 15 14.55 26.53 10.26
CA ARG A 15 13.38 26.27 11.12
C ARG A 15 13.08 24.77 11.23
N GLN A 16 14.04 24.02 11.78
CA GLN A 16 13.97 22.55 11.83
C GLN A 16 12.78 22.03 12.66
N THR A 17 12.42 22.72 13.75
CA THR A 17 11.27 22.37 14.61
C THR A 17 9.95 22.47 13.83
N ASP A 18 9.77 23.57 13.06
CA ASP A 18 8.57 23.74 12.23
C ASP A 18 8.48 22.67 11.14
N ALA A 19 9.62 22.35 10.52
CA ALA A 19 9.71 21.29 9.52
C ALA A 19 9.35 19.90 10.10
N ARG A 20 9.83 19.58 11.31
CA ARG A 20 9.46 18.37 12.05
C ARG A 20 7.97 18.32 12.34
N ASP A 21 7.40 19.41 12.83
CA ASP A 21 5.99 19.49 13.20
C ASP A 21 5.08 19.32 11.98
N ASP A 22 5.44 19.92 10.84
CA ASP A 22 4.72 19.73 9.58
C ASP A 22 4.81 18.29 9.05
N LEU A 23 5.95 17.62 9.21
CA LEU A 23 6.11 16.20 8.88
C LEU A 23 5.20 15.33 9.77
N LEU A 24 5.24 15.52 11.07
CA LEU A 24 4.42 14.74 12.03
C LEU A 24 2.93 15.01 11.84
N ALA A 25 2.53 16.26 11.58
CA ALA A 25 1.14 16.60 11.25
C ALA A 25 0.67 15.90 9.97
N SER A 26 1.51 15.90 8.92
CA SER A 26 1.22 15.21 7.66
C SER A 26 1.09 13.70 7.84
N LEU A 27 1.96 13.09 8.66
CA LEU A 27 1.91 11.67 8.99
C LEU A 27 0.70 11.31 9.87
N THR A 28 0.35 12.17 10.83
CA THR A 28 -0.86 12.01 11.65
C THR A 28 -2.11 12.05 10.77
N LEU A 29 -2.18 12.98 9.82
CA LEU A 29 -3.27 13.03 8.85
C LEU A 29 -3.33 11.74 8.02
N ALA A 30 -2.18 11.28 7.50
CA ALA A 30 -2.08 10.03 6.74
C ALA A 30 -2.62 8.82 7.53
N ARG A 31 -2.23 8.70 8.82
CA ARG A 31 -2.67 7.61 9.71
C ARG A 31 -4.15 7.65 10.07
N ASN A 32 -4.80 8.81 9.96
CA ASN A 32 -6.22 8.97 10.22
C ASN A 32 -7.11 8.65 9.00
N LEU A 33 -6.58 8.68 7.78
CA LEU A 33 -7.33 8.39 6.56
C LEU A 33 -7.99 7.01 6.55
N PRO A 34 -7.29 5.90 6.92
CA PRO A 34 -7.86 4.56 6.84
C PRO A 34 -8.99 4.25 7.83
N ARG A 35 -9.42 5.22 8.65
CA ARG A 35 -10.57 5.05 9.56
C ARG A 35 -11.88 4.75 8.84
N ASP A 36 -11.99 5.12 7.56
CA ASP A 36 -13.12 4.75 6.70
C ASP A 36 -13.10 3.26 6.29
N GLY A 37 -11.98 2.55 6.52
CA GLY A 37 -11.78 1.14 6.21
C GLY A 37 -11.72 0.85 4.71
N THR A 38 -11.37 1.84 3.86
CA THR A 38 -11.22 1.61 2.42
C THR A 38 -9.78 1.27 2.04
N MET A 39 -9.60 0.46 1.00
CA MET A 39 -8.29 0.16 0.42
C MET A 39 -7.61 1.42 -0.11
N ILE A 40 -8.39 2.34 -0.70
CA ILE A 40 -7.86 3.59 -1.26
C ILE A 40 -7.22 4.42 -0.15
N SER A 41 -7.89 4.58 0.98
CA SER A 41 -7.35 5.34 2.12
C SER A 41 -6.08 4.73 2.70
N VAL A 42 -5.97 3.40 2.74
CA VAL A 42 -4.73 2.70 3.12
C VAL A 42 -3.61 2.99 2.11
N LEU A 43 -3.91 2.94 0.81
CA LEU A 43 -2.91 3.24 -0.23
C LEU A 43 -2.46 4.71 -0.21
N VAL A 44 -3.37 5.64 0.07
CA VAL A 44 -3.03 7.06 0.25
C VAL A 44 -2.15 7.26 1.49
N GLN A 45 -2.47 6.61 2.62
CA GLN A 45 -1.60 6.61 3.81
C GLN A 45 -0.18 6.16 3.45
N ILE A 46 -0.04 5.01 2.78
CA ILE A 46 1.28 4.45 2.38
C ILE A 46 2.05 5.46 1.50
N ALA A 47 1.37 6.09 0.55
CA ALA A 47 1.99 7.09 -0.33
C ALA A 47 2.46 8.34 0.44
N MET A 48 1.66 8.85 1.38
CA MET A 48 2.02 9.99 2.21
C MET A 48 3.19 9.67 3.15
N GLU A 49 3.21 8.50 3.76
CA GLU A 49 4.33 8.02 4.58
C GLU A 49 5.62 7.92 3.76
N ALA A 50 5.55 7.36 2.55
CA ALA A 50 6.71 7.26 1.67
C ALA A 50 7.25 8.65 1.27
N ILE A 51 6.38 9.62 0.99
CA ILE A 51 6.77 10.99 0.69
C ILE A 51 7.47 11.62 1.91
N ALA A 52 6.91 11.48 3.12
CA ALA A 52 7.52 12.03 4.33
C ALA A 52 8.90 11.39 4.61
N CYS A 53 9.04 10.08 4.48
CA CYS A 53 10.32 9.37 4.64
C CYS A 53 11.37 9.85 3.62
N ASN A 54 10.99 10.08 2.36
CA ASN A 54 11.89 10.62 1.35
C ASN A 54 12.32 12.06 1.67
N ILE A 55 11.41 12.92 2.15
CA ILE A 55 11.77 14.29 2.56
C ILE A 55 12.81 14.26 3.69
N VAL A 56 12.61 13.41 4.70
CA VAL A 56 13.60 13.25 5.78
C VAL A 56 14.93 12.77 5.25
N ALA A 57 14.95 11.78 4.38
CA ALA A 57 16.16 11.19 3.83
C ALA A 57 16.94 12.18 2.94
N GLU A 58 16.24 12.90 2.06
CA GLU A 58 16.84 13.91 1.17
C GLU A 58 17.44 15.10 1.93
N ASN A 59 16.91 15.44 3.11
CA ASN A 59 17.31 16.59 3.90
C ASN A 59 17.94 16.19 5.26
N PHE A 60 18.40 14.96 5.38
CA PHE A 60 18.82 14.37 6.66
C PHE A 60 19.93 15.18 7.37
N GLY A 61 20.87 15.72 6.60
CA GLY A 61 21.95 16.55 7.13
C GLY A 61 21.54 17.95 7.62
N GLN A 62 20.33 18.39 7.29
CA GLN A 62 19.81 19.69 7.71
C GLN A 62 19.12 19.64 9.08
N PHE A 63 18.85 18.44 9.60
CA PHE A 63 18.28 18.24 10.93
C PHE A 63 19.38 18.10 11.97
N SER A 64 19.23 18.76 13.10
CA SER A 64 20.07 18.52 14.28
C SER A 64 19.78 17.13 14.90
N PRO A 65 20.72 16.57 15.66
CA PRO A 65 20.47 15.31 16.38
C PRO A 65 19.26 15.37 17.29
N GLU A 66 19.04 16.51 17.96
CA GLU A 66 17.92 16.74 18.87
C GLU A 66 16.58 16.69 18.11
N THR A 67 16.50 17.41 16.97
CA THR A 67 15.29 17.43 16.13
C THR A 67 15.00 16.05 15.52
N LEU A 68 16.04 15.29 15.13
CA LEU A 68 15.89 13.94 14.65
C LEU A 68 15.38 13.00 15.74
N LYS A 69 15.88 13.15 16.98
CA LYS A 69 15.36 12.40 18.13
C LYS A 69 13.88 12.68 18.36
N GLU A 70 13.50 13.94 18.39
CA GLU A 70 12.10 14.35 18.57
C GLU A 70 11.21 13.87 17.42
N LEU A 71 11.73 13.83 16.19
CA LEU A 71 11.05 13.23 15.03
C LEU A 71 10.84 11.73 15.23
N ALA A 72 11.85 10.99 15.70
CA ALA A 72 11.73 9.56 15.97
C ALA A 72 10.72 9.27 17.10
N ASP A 73 10.77 10.02 18.20
CA ASP A 73 9.81 9.94 19.30
C ASP A 73 8.37 10.24 18.78
N GLY A 74 8.22 11.25 17.92
CA GLY A 74 6.96 11.59 17.26
C GLY A 74 6.43 10.50 16.34
N LEU A 75 7.30 9.81 15.59
CA LEU A 75 6.93 8.68 14.74
C LEU A 75 6.39 7.48 15.55
N GLU A 76 6.90 7.27 16.77
CA GLU A 76 6.39 6.23 17.68
C GLU A 76 5.02 6.61 18.28
N ALA A 77 4.80 7.88 18.52
CA ALA A 77 3.54 8.41 19.06
C ALA A 77 2.41 8.52 18.02
N LEU A 78 2.68 8.26 16.73
CA LEU A 78 1.65 8.33 15.68
C LEU A 78 0.51 7.34 15.92
N PRO A 79 -0.72 7.67 15.48
CA PRO A 79 -1.84 6.72 15.46
C PRO A 79 -1.47 5.40 14.78
N ALA A 80 -2.14 4.32 15.17
CA ALA A 80 -1.97 3.02 14.53
C ALA A 80 -2.21 3.11 13.03
N ARG A 81 -1.41 2.37 12.24
CA ARG A 81 -1.58 2.30 10.79
C ARG A 81 -2.85 1.56 10.42
N GLY A 82 -3.56 2.06 9.41
CA GLY A 82 -4.46 1.21 8.65
C GLY A 82 -3.67 0.16 7.88
N THR A 83 -4.20 -1.04 7.76
CA THR A 83 -3.54 -2.16 7.07
C THR A 83 -4.36 -2.63 5.88
N VAL A 84 -3.69 -3.25 4.90
CA VAL A 84 -4.37 -3.91 3.78
C VAL A 84 -5.32 -5.00 4.30
N ALA A 85 -4.91 -5.76 5.30
CA ALA A 85 -5.76 -6.77 5.93
C ALA A 85 -7.05 -6.18 6.53
N SER A 86 -6.94 -5.06 7.27
CA SER A 86 -8.11 -4.37 7.84
C SER A 86 -9.03 -3.80 6.76
N ALA A 87 -8.47 -3.24 5.69
CA ALA A 87 -9.25 -2.70 4.58
C ALA A 87 -9.99 -3.81 3.79
N ILE A 88 -9.35 -4.97 3.58
CA ILE A 88 -10.00 -6.14 2.98
C ILE A 88 -11.16 -6.61 3.87
N THR A 89 -10.94 -6.76 5.18
CA THR A 89 -11.97 -7.17 6.12
C THR A 89 -13.15 -6.20 6.14
N ALA A 90 -12.90 -4.89 6.18
CA ALA A 90 -13.92 -3.86 6.15
C ALA A 90 -14.62 -3.74 4.79
N GLY A 91 -13.87 -3.90 3.69
CA GLY A 91 -14.37 -3.82 2.31
C GLY A 91 -15.16 -5.06 1.89
N ALA A 92 -14.80 -6.23 2.42
CA ALA A 92 -15.46 -7.50 2.14
C ALA A 92 -16.98 -7.47 2.42
N GLY A 93 -17.38 -6.75 3.49
CA GLY A 93 -18.78 -6.55 3.81
C GLY A 93 -19.45 -5.54 2.88
N ARG A 94 -18.88 -4.35 2.72
CA ARG A 94 -19.61 -3.20 2.17
C ARG A 94 -20.05 -3.34 0.71
N SER A 95 -19.14 -3.67 -0.21
CA SER A 95 -19.50 -3.69 -1.64
C SER A 95 -20.29 -4.95 -1.99
N SER A 96 -19.87 -6.12 -1.48
CA SER A 96 -20.61 -7.38 -1.73
C SER A 96 -21.94 -7.40 -1.01
N ASP A 97 -22.03 -6.92 0.24
CA ASP A 97 -23.27 -6.86 0.99
C ASP A 97 -24.24 -5.84 0.41
N TRP A 98 -23.75 -4.72 -0.12
CA TRP A 98 -24.60 -3.75 -0.81
C TRP A 98 -25.22 -4.33 -2.10
N VAL A 99 -24.41 -4.96 -2.97
CA VAL A 99 -24.94 -5.62 -4.17
C VAL A 99 -25.90 -6.74 -3.80
N LEU A 100 -25.52 -7.57 -2.82
CA LEU A 100 -26.37 -8.65 -2.32
C LEU A 100 -27.72 -8.11 -1.82
N HIS A 101 -27.71 -7.02 -1.04
CA HIS A 101 -28.91 -6.38 -0.53
C HIS A 101 -29.81 -5.91 -1.69
N LYS A 102 -29.24 -5.28 -2.72
CA LYS A 102 -29.98 -4.84 -3.91
C LYS A 102 -30.60 -6.02 -4.69
N VAL A 103 -29.87 -7.12 -4.83
CA VAL A 103 -30.42 -8.34 -5.47
C VAL A 103 -31.59 -8.89 -4.65
N LEU A 104 -31.48 -8.91 -3.33
CA LEU A 104 -32.56 -9.38 -2.44
C LEU A 104 -33.77 -8.44 -2.44
N GLU A 105 -33.59 -7.13 -2.56
CA GLU A 105 -34.69 -6.16 -2.76
C GLU A 105 -35.42 -6.43 -4.06
N LEU A 106 -34.70 -6.60 -5.18
CA LEU A 106 -35.29 -6.94 -6.48
C LEU A 106 -36.07 -8.28 -6.43
N ARG A 107 -35.57 -9.28 -5.72
CA ARG A 107 -36.30 -10.55 -5.53
C ARG A 107 -37.61 -10.40 -4.73
N LYS A 108 -37.67 -9.44 -3.80
CA LYS A 108 -38.91 -9.13 -3.08
C LYS A 108 -39.89 -8.37 -3.97
N GLU A 109 -39.42 -7.53 -4.86
CA GLU A 109 -40.23 -6.76 -5.80
C GLU A 109 -40.80 -7.64 -6.93
N TYR A 110 -40.03 -8.62 -7.40
CA TYR A 110 -40.41 -9.54 -8.48
C TYR A 110 -40.34 -11.02 -8.02
N PRO A 111 -41.25 -11.45 -7.12
CA PRO A 111 -41.20 -12.81 -6.56
C PRO A 111 -41.45 -13.86 -7.65
N GLY A 112 -40.51 -14.79 -7.82
CA GLY A 112 -40.57 -15.86 -8.82
C GLY A 112 -40.22 -15.43 -10.25
N ASP A 113 -39.98 -14.16 -10.52
CA ASP A 113 -39.60 -13.65 -11.85
C ASP A 113 -38.11 -13.29 -11.91
N ASP A 114 -37.26 -14.30 -12.03
CA ASP A 114 -35.82 -14.14 -12.04
C ASP A 114 -35.34 -13.34 -13.26
N THR A 115 -36.10 -13.30 -14.35
CA THR A 115 -35.80 -12.50 -15.55
C THR A 115 -35.85 -11.00 -15.23
N LYS A 116 -36.87 -10.53 -14.51
CA LYS A 116 -36.98 -9.14 -14.08
C LYS A 116 -35.91 -8.78 -13.04
N VAL A 117 -35.67 -9.68 -12.08
CA VAL A 117 -34.58 -9.50 -11.10
C VAL A 117 -33.24 -9.27 -11.82
N MET A 118 -32.89 -10.11 -12.79
CA MET A 118 -31.65 -10.01 -13.53
C MET A 118 -31.62 -8.81 -14.50
N ALA A 119 -32.77 -8.33 -14.98
CA ALA A 119 -32.85 -7.06 -15.71
C ALA A 119 -32.47 -5.86 -14.80
N GLY A 120 -33.06 -5.79 -13.59
CA GLY A 120 -32.70 -4.77 -12.59
C GLY A 120 -31.24 -4.83 -12.16
N VAL A 121 -30.66 -6.03 -12.04
CA VAL A 121 -29.21 -6.20 -11.77
C VAL A 121 -28.36 -5.63 -12.91
N ARG A 122 -28.77 -5.83 -14.18
CA ARG A 122 -28.05 -5.25 -15.33
C ARG A 122 -28.08 -3.72 -15.32
N GLU A 123 -29.23 -3.13 -14.98
CA GLU A 123 -29.39 -1.69 -14.84
C GLU A 123 -28.51 -1.15 -13.68
N LEU A 124 -28.49 -1.86 -12.54
CA LEU A 124 -27.66 -1.52 -11.41
C LEU A 124 -26.18 -1.46 -11.80
N PHE A 125 -25.67 -2.49 -12.48
CA PHE A 125 -24.29 -2.49 -12.96
C PHE A 125 -24.02 -1.39 -13.98
N ALA A 126 -24.97 -1.10 -14.88
CA ALA A 126 -24.84 -0.01 -15.85
C ALA A 126 -24.77 1.37 -15.16
N SER A 127 -25.54 1.58 -14.08
CA SER A 127 -25.50 2.84 -13.32
C SER A 127 -24.17 3.06 -12.58
N MET A 128 -23.52 1.99 -12.14
CA MET A 128 -22.20 2.05 -11.51
C MET A 128 -21.08 2.36 -12.52
N GLU A 129 -21.24 1.98 -13.77
CA GLU A 129 -20.25 2.20 -14.83
C GLU A 129 -20.16 3.68 -15.27
N GLY A 130 -21.26 4.45 -15.16
CA GLY A 130 -21.30 5.86 -15.55
C GLY A 130 -20.56 6.83 -14.61
N ALA A 131 -20.08 6.37 -13.46
CA ALA A 131 -19.50 7.24 -12.41
C ALA A 131 -17.97 7.36 -12.46
N GLU A 132 -17.28 6.59 -13.28
CA GLU A 132 -15.81 6.61 -13.34
C GLU A 132 -15.28 6.90 -14.75
N GLU A 133 -14.77 8.10 -14.96
CA GLU A 133 -13.99 8.46 -16.14
C GLU A 133 -12.61 7.76 -16.10
N GLY A 134 -12.28 6.92 -17.09
CA GLY A 134 -10.90 6.48 -17.29
C GLY A 134 -10.63 5.01 -17.62
N GLN A 135 -11.60 4.10 -17.56
CA GLN A 135 -11.43 2.76 -18.13
C GLN A 135 -12.16 2.62 -19.47
N THR A 136 -11.58 1.89 -20.42
CA THR A 136 -12.25 1.65 -21.70
C THR A 136 -13.55 0.90 -21.46
N ASN A 137 -14.67 1.44 -21.97
CA ASN A 137 -16.01 0.84 -21.86
C ASN A 137 -16.05 -0.66 -22.23
N GLN A 138 -15.14 -1.07 -23.11
CA GLN A 138 -15.06 -2.45 -23.60
C GLN A 138 -14.55 -3.46 -22.56
N ALA A 139 -13.60 -3.08 -21.69
CA ALA A 139 -13.10 -3.95 -20.63
C ALA A 139 -14.14 -4.15 -19.50
N ARG A 140 -14.92 -3.11 -19.20
CA ARG A 140 -15.99 -3.13 -18.19
C ARG A 140 -17.20 -3.95 -18.66
N LEU A 141 -17.65 -3.75 -19.89
CA LEU A 141 -18.69 -4.56 -20.52
C LEU A 141 -18.30 -6.05 -20.50
N SER A 142 -17.04 -6.35 -20.77
CA SER A 142 -16.50 -7.71 -20.71
C SER A 142 -16.56 -8.31 -19.28
N LEU A 143 -16.24 -7.57 -18.22
CA LEU A 143 -16.30 -8.07 -16.85
C LEU A 143 -17.75 -8.35 -16.40
N ARG A 144 -18.65 -7.41 -16.66
CA ARG A 144 -20.09 -7.56 -16.37
C ARG A 144 -20.67 -8.81 -17.05
N GLU A 145 -20.39 -8.98 -18.33
CA GLU A 145 -20.84 -10.15 -19.08
C GLU A 145 -20.26 -11.45 -18.52
N GLN A 146 -18.99 -11.45 -18.12
CA GLN A 146 -18.35 -12.60 -17.47
C GLN A 146 -19.04 -12.95 -16.14
N VAL A 147 -19.35 -11.94 -15.30
CA VAL A 147 -20.04 -12.14 -14.01
C VAL A 147 -21.44 -12.70 -14.24
N LEU A 148 -22.22 -12.10 -15.16
CA LEU A 148 -23.57 -12.56 -15.46
C LEU A 148 -23.57 -13.98 -16.07
N LYS A 149 -22.61 -14.30 -16.92
CA LYS A 149 -22.41 -15.63 -17.47
C LYS A 149 -22.01 -16.64 -16.39
N ALA A 150 -21.08 -16.29 -15.52
CA ALA A 150 -20.66 -17.16 -14.41
C ALA A 150 -21.80 -17.39 -13.41
N ALA A 151 -22.70 -16.41 -13.22
CA ALA A 151 -23.94 -16.56 -12.45
C ALA A 151 -25.00 -17.45 -13.13
N GLY A 152 -24.75 -17.96 -14.34
CA GLY A 152 -25.74 -18.73 -15.11
C GLY A 152 -26.95 -17.91 -15.50
N GLY A 153 -26.87 -16.58 -15.50
CA GLY A 153 -27.95 -15.65 -15.78
C GLY A 153 -29.05 -15.62 -14.69
N THR A 154 -28.82 -16.17 -13.50
CA THR A 154 -29.79 -16.28 -12.41
C THR A 154 -29.36 -15.45 -11.18
N SER A 155 -30.35 -15.02 -10.40
CA SER A 155 -30.12 -14.29 -9.16
C SER A 155 -29.46 -15.17 -8.08
N ASP A 156 -29.81 -16.45 -8.01
CA ASP A 156 -29.18 -17.41 -7.09
C ASP A 156 -27.72 -17.63 -7.43
N GLY A 157 -27.39 -17.75 -8.72
CA GLY A 157 -26.00 -17.84 -9.16
C GLY A 157 -25.20 -16.60 -8.80
N LEU A 158 -25.77 -15.41 -8.97
CA LEU A 158 -25.10 -14.15 -8.59
C LEU A 158 -24.88 -14.05 -7.07
N ILE A 159 -25.88 -14.43 -6.27
CA ILE A 159 -25.78 -14.49 -4.80
C ILE A 159 -24.64 -15.44 -4.40
N ASN A 160 -24.57 -16.61 -5.02
CA ASN A 160 -23.49 -17.57 -4.75
C ASN A 160 -22.11 -17.00 -5.10
N LEU A 161 -21.93 -16.34 -6.25
CA LEU A 161 -20.67 -15.68 -6.61
C LEU A 161 -20.24 -14.63 -5.58
N LEU A 162 -21.18 -13.82 -5.08
CA LEU A 162 -20.93 -12.80 -4.06
C LEU A 162 -20.56 -13.43 -2.71
N GLN A 163 -21.20 -14.52 -2.32
CA GLN A 163 -20.88 -15.25 -1.09
C GLN A 163 -19.49 -15.90 -1.15
N VAL A 164 -19.16 -16.55 -2.27
CA VAL A 164 -17.81 -17.11 -2.50
C VAL A 164 -16.74 -16.00 -2.45
N ARG A 165 -17.02 -14.85 -3.09
CA ARG A 165 -16.13 -13.68 -3.02
C ARG A 165 -15.91 -13.22 -1.59
N LYS A 166 -16.95 -13.15 -0.76
CA LYS A 166 -16.85 -12.77 0.65
C LYS A 166 -15.99 -13.73 1.46
N GLN A 167 -16.14 -15.04 1.26
CA GLN A 167 -15.31 -16.07 1.89
C GLN A 167 -13.84 -15.95 1.46
N PHE A 168 -13.60 -15.68 0.18
CA PHE A 168 -12.27 -15.43 -0.34
C PHE A 168 -11.62 -14.22 0.36
N TYR A 169 -12.33 -13.11 0.54
CA TYR A 169 -11.86 -11.94 1.26
C TYR A 169 -11.42 -12.26 2.68
N GLN A 170 -12.26 -12.99 3.41
CA GLN A 170 -11.95 -13.40 4.78
C GLN A 170 -10.67 -14.24 4.85
N ARG A 171 -10.52 -15.21 3.94
CA ARG A 171 -9.31 -16.05 3.85
C ARG A 171 -8.07 -15.22 3.49
N PHE A 172 -8.18 -14.32 2.52
CA PHE A 172 -7.05 -13.50 2.10
C PHE A 172 -6.66 -12.45 3.16
N ALA A 173 -7.60 -11.90 3.91
CA ALA A 173 -7.32 -10.98 5.01
C ALA A 173 -6.42 -11.63 6.07
N VAL A 174 -6.61 -12.91 6.37
CA VAL A 174 -5.72 -13.68 7.28
C VAL A 174 -4.31 -13.78 6.70
N VAL A 175 -4.17 -14.08 5.41
CA VAL A 175 -2.86 -14.13 4.74
C VAL A 175 -2.22 -12.74 4.72
N ALA A 176 -3.00 -11.70 4.39
CA ALA A 176 -2.52 -10.33 4.35
C ALA A 176 -2.09 -9.77 5.72
N ALA A 177 -2.53 -10.35 6.83
CA ALA A 177 -2.13 -9.95 8.17
C ALA A 177 -0.76 -10.52 8.59
N LEU A 178 -0.21 -11.48 7.85
CA LEU A 178 1.05 -12.14 8.21
C LEU A 178 2.25 -11.19 8.08
N PRO A 179 3.30 -11.37 8.90
CA PRO A 179 4.61 -10.76 8.69
C PRO A 179 5.20 -11.14 7.32
N TYR A 180 6.12 -10.33 6.80
CA TYR A 180 6.66 -10.50 5.44
C TYR A 180 7.20 -11.92 5.16
N ALA A 181 8.02 -12.46 6.06
CA ALA A 181 8.64 -13.78 5.87
C ALA A 181 7.61 -14.93 5.74
N GLU A 182 6.51 -14.85 6.50
CA GLU A 182 5.43 -15.82 6.43
C GLU A 182 4.51 -15.54 5.24
N TYR A 183 4.26 -14.25 4.94
CA TYR A 183 3.44 -13.82 3.83
C TYR A 183 3.94 -14.35 2.49
N GLU A 184 5.24 -14.23 2.19
CA GLU A 184 5.81 -14.64 0.90
C GLU A 184 5.54 -16.13 0.57
N SER A 185 5.67 -17.00 1.56
CA SER A 185 5.41 -18.44 1.37
C SER A 185 3.91 -18.71 1.29
N ARG A 186 3.14 -18.12 2.20
CA ARG A 186 1.70 -18.38 2.33
C ARG A 186 0.88 -17.80 1.17
N VAL A 187 1.25 -16.63 0.64
CA VAL A 187 0.55 -16.04 -0.52
C VAL A 187 0.72 -16.88 -1.78
N LYS A 188 1.90 -17.47 -1.99
CA LYS A 188 2.14 -18.38 -3.14
C LYS A 188 1.26 -19.63 -3.03
N GLN A 189 1.22 -20.23 -1.85
CA GLN A 189 0.36 -21.39 -1.60
C GLN A 189 -1.13 -21.00 -1.76
N PHE A 190 -1.54 -19.87 -1.20
CA PHE A 190 -2.90 -19.38 -1.31
C PHE A 190 -3.34 -19.13 -2.76
N LYS A 191 -2.47 -18.53 -3.59
CA LYS A 191 -2.73 -18.36 -5.03
C LYS A 191 -2.95 -19.71 -5.72
N ALA A 192 -2.10 -20.69 -5.47
CA ALA A 192 -2.25 -22.02 -6.05
C ALA A 192 -3.57 -22.70 -5.61
N GLU A 193 -3.96 -22.57 -4.33
CA GLU A 193 -5.25 -23.06 -3.83
C GLU A 193 -6.42 -22.41 -4.57
N ILE A 194 -6.37 -21.08 -4.75
CA ILE A 194 -7.42 -20.32 -5.44
C ILE A 194 -7.49 -20.64 -6.93
N ASP A 195 -6.35 -20.81 -7.60
CA ASP A 195 -6.32 -21.18 -9.02
C ASP A 195 -7.05 -22.50 -9.24
N VAL A 196 -6.80 -23.52 -8.40
CA VAL A 196 -7.52 -24.81 -8.44
C VAL A 196 -9.02 -24.67 -8.15
N GLU A 197 -9.40 -23.77 -7.22
CA GLU A 197 -10.82 -23.51 -6.93
C GLU A 197 -11.52 -22.83 -8.12
N LEU A 198 -10.84 -21.84 -8.75
CA LEU A 198 -11.36 -21.09 -9.89
C LEU A 198 -11.43 -21.93 -11.19
N GLU A 199 -10.54 -22.91 -11.38
CA GLU A 199 -10.65 -23.88 -12.49
C GLU A 199 -11.94 -24.70 -12.38
N LYS A 200 -12.35 -25.08 -11.17
CA LYS A 200 -13.58 -25.86 -10.92
C LYS A 200 -14.85 -25.01 -10.94
N SER A 201 -14.76 -23.80 -10.42
CA SER A 201 -15.89 -22.86 -10.30
C SER A 201 -15.41 -21.43 -10.58
N PRO A 202 -15.41 -20.99 -11.84
CA PRO A 202 -14.94 -19.67 -12.22
C PRO A 202 -15.70 -18.55 -11.52
N ASN A 203 -14.96 -17.65 -10.85
CA ASN A 203 -15.53 -16.46 -10.26
C ASN A 203 -14.73 -15.21 -10.72
N PRO A 204 -15.22 -14.49 -11.74
CA PRO A 204 -14.50 -13.33 -12.30
C PRO A 204 -14.19 -12.23 -11.28
N LEU A 205 -15.02 -12.10 -10.22
CA LEU A 205 -14.80 -11.11 -9.17
C LEU A 205 -13.55 -11.44 -8.32
N VAL A 206 -13.34 -12.73 -8.00
CA VAL A 206 -12.17 -13.18 -7.26
C VAL A 206 -10.90 -13.05 -8.11
N SER A 207 -10.96 -13.40 -9.39
CA SER A 207 -9.83 -13.31 -10.32
C SER A 207 -9.32 -11.87 -10.49
N LEU A 208 -10.23 -10.87 -10.40
CA LEU A 208 -9.87 -9.45 -10.49
C LEU A 208 -9.19 -8.94 -9.20
N ASP A 209 -9.69 -9.35 -8.05
CA ASP A 209 -9.31 -8.77 -6.76
C ASP A 209 -7.91 -9.21 -6.29
N LEU A 210 -7.58 -10.49 -6.45
CA LEU A 210 -6.37 -11.09 -5.88
C LEU A 210 -5.06 -10.39 -6.31
N PRO A 211 -4.82 -10.10 -7.61
CA PRO A 211 -3.61 -9.42 -8.03
C PRO A 211 -3.50 -7.98 -7.50
N ALA A 212 -4.64 -7.30 -7.33
CA ALA A 212 -4.68 -5.93 -6.82
C ALA A 212 -4.32 -5.87 -5.33
N TRP A 213 -4.80 -6.83 -4.54
CA TRP A 213 -4.54 -6.88 -3.11
C TRP A 213 -3.14 -7.33 -2.77
N ASP A 214 -2.60 -8.30 -3.51
CA ASP A 214 -1.21 -8.72 -3.37
C ASP A 214 -0.27 -7.53 -3.60
N ARG A 215 -0.45 -6.79 -4.69
CA ARG A 215 0.30 -5.55 -4.96
C ARG A 215 0.10 -4.47 -3.89
N SER A 216 -1.09 -4.38 -3.30
CA SER A 216 -1.36 -3.44 -2.21
C SER A 216 -0.59 -3.83 -0.95
N ARG A 217 -0.50 -5.13 -0.66
CA ARG A 217 0.28 -5.65 0.48
C ARG A 217 1.79 -5.44 0.28
N GLU A 218 2.30 -5.63 -0.92
CA GLU A 218 3.70 -5.30 -1.25
C GLU A 218 4.01 -3.81 -1.00
N LYS A 219 3.10 -2.91 -1.40
CA LYS A 219 3.24 -1.48 -1.11
C LYS A 219 3.21 -1.18 0.39
N GLU A 220 2.41 -1.89 1.15
CA GLU A 220 2.35 -1.75 2.61
C GLU A 220 3.67 -2.19 3.26
N PHE A 221 4.26 -3.30 2.86
CA PHE A 221 5.60 -3.71 3.31
C PHE A 221 6.66 -2.66 2.97
N LYS A 222 6.65 -2.14 1.75
CA LYS A 222 7.54 -1.05 1.35
C LYS A 222 7.39 0.17 2.24
N GLY A 223 6.17 0.57 2.59
CA GLY A 223 5.90 1.70 3.50
C GLY A 223 6.44 1.42 4.92
N GLN A 224 6.27 0.19 5.43
CA GLN A 224 6.82 -0.23 6.72
C GLN A 224 8.35 -0.16 6.72
N VAL A 225 8.98 -0.65 5.67
CA VAL A 225 10.45 -0.60 5.47
C VAL A 225 10.94 0.85 5.49
N PHE A 226 10.31 1.76 4.77
CA PHE A 226 10.75 3.16 4.73
C PHE A 226 10.70 3.85 6.09
N VAL A 227 9.62 3.66 6.85
CA VAL A 227 9.52 4.20 8.21
C VAL A 227 10.60 3.60 9.13
N ALA A 228 10.83 2.30 9.04
CA ALA A 228 11.87 1.63 9.82
C ALA A 228 13.29 2.09 9.42
N MET A 229 13.55 2.36 8.12
CA MET A 229 14.82 2.94 7.66
C MET A 229 15.06 4.34 8.21
N VAL A 230 14.02 5.20 8.26
CA VAL A 230 14.15 6.52 8.88
C VAL A 230 14.52 6.40 10.35
N ARG A 231 13.86 5.50 11.11
CA ARG A 231 14.23 5.23 12.51
C ARG A 231 15.66 4.73 12.63
N ALA A 232 16.07 3.77 11.82
CA ALA A 232 17.44 3.23 11.82
C ALA A 232 18.48 4.30 11.49
N ALA A 233 18.16 5.23 10.58
CA ALA A 233 19.04 6.35 10.25
C ALA A 233 19.17 7.35 11.41
N VAL A 234 18.08 7.62 12.13
CA VAL A 234 18.11 8.48 13.33
C VAL A 234 18.95 7.81 14.42
N GLU A 235 18.73 6.55 14.71
CA GLU A 235 19.52 5.80 15.69
C GLU A 235 21.01 5.75 15.31
N TYR A 236 21.31 5.57 14.02
CA TYR A 236 22.69 5.67 13.53
C TYR A 236 23.29 7.05 13.77
N LYS A 237 22.54 8.12 13.53
CA LYS A 237 23.01 9.51 13.74
C LYS A 237 23.30 9.81 15.22
N LEU A 238 22.47 9.26 16.13
CA LEU A 238 22.59 9.49 17.56
C LEU A 238 23.63 8.59 18.24
N HIS A 239 23.74 7.34 17.81
CA HIS A 239 24.45 6.28 18.53
C HIS A 239 25.48 5.53 17.67
N GLY A 240 25.64 5.93 16.40
CA GLY A 240 26.54 5.25 15.46
C GLY A 240 26.07 3.85 15.09
N GLU A 241 27.03 2.96 14.80
CA GLU A 241 26.74 1.60 14.38
C GLU A 241 25.91 0.78 15.40
N PRO A 242 26.12 0.89 16.74
CA PRO A 242 25.26 0.23 17.71
C PRO A 242 23.78 0.66 17.60
N GLY A 243 23.52 1.95 17.33
CA GLY A 243 22.16 2.44 17.10
C GLY A 243 21.53 1.85 15.84
N LEU A 244 22.27 1.78 14.74
CA LEU A 244 21.81 1.11 13.52
C LEU A 244 21.45 -0.36 13.76
N GLN A 245 22.26 -1.08 14.52
CA GLN A 245 22.07 -2.50 14.85
C GLN A 245 20.84 -2.74 15.75
N SER A 246 20.37 -1.72 16.47
CA SER A 246 19.19 -1.83 17.36
C SER A 246 17.87 -1.89 16.61
N VAL A 247 17.83 -1.48 15.33
CA VAL A 247 16.61 -1.41 14.52
C VAL A 247 16.58 -2.57 13.52
N THR A 248 15.64 -3.48 13.71
CA THR A 248 15.43 -4.61 12.81
C THR A 248 14.69 -4.20 11.54
N ASP A 249 15.14 -4.69 10.38
CA ASP A 249 14.39 -4.61 9.13
C ASP A 249 13.09 -5.43 9.24
N PRO A 250 11.90 -4.82 9.07
CA PRO A 250 10.62 -5.55 9.19
C PRO A 250 10.44 -6.67 8.15
N CYS A 251 11.25 -6.68 7.10
CA CYS A 251 11.24 -7.73 6.07
C CYS A 251 12.50 -8.62 6.10
N GLY A 252 13.40 -8.40 7.06
CA GLY A 252 14.64 -9.15 7.26
C GLY A 252 14.67 -9.90 8.59
N GLN A 253 15.80 -10.57 8.85
CA GLN A 253 16.06 -11.25 10.11
C GLN A 253 17.08 -10.49 11.00
N GLY A 254 17.40 -9.25 10.64
CA GLY A 254 18.41 -8.44 11.30
C GLY A 254 18.33 -6.98 10.88
N PRO A 255 19.36 -6.17 11.19
CA PRO A 255 19.39 -4.77 10.81
C PRO A 255 19.47 -4.58 9.30
N PHE A 256 19.23 -3.34 8.85
CA PHE A 256 19.41 -2.95 7.46
C PHE A 256 20.88 -3.06 7.03
N ALA A 257 21.11 -3.45 5.77
CA ALA A 257 22.44 -3.34 5.20
C ALA A 257 22.80 -1.86 5.01
N PHE A 258 23.99 -1.48 5.43
CA PHE A 258 24.50 -0.11 5.43
C PHE A 258 25.65 0.05 4.44
N ARG A 259 25.66 1.15 3.70
CA ARG A 259 26.78 1.55 2.86
C ARG A 259 26.93 3.06 2.81
N ARG A 260 28.17 3.59 2.80
CA ARG A 260 28.39 5.02 2.51
C ARG A 260 27.96 5.33 1.08
N PHE A 261 27.26 6.45 0.92
CA PHE A 261 26.83 6.95 -0.37
C PHE A 261 27.84 7.96 -0.91
N VAL A 262 28.61 7.53 -1.91
CA VAL A 262 29.62 8.37 -2.58
C VAL A 262 29.12 8.72 -3.97
N PHE A 263 28.98 10.02 -4.26
CA PHE A 263 28.56 10.51 -5.57
C PHE A 263 29.67 11.35 -6.20
N LYS A 264 30.15 10.94 -7.37
CA LYS A 264 31.28 11.59 -8.09
C LYS A 264 32.53 11.78 -7.20
N GLY A 265 32.86 10.78 -6.42
CA GLY A 265 34.01 10.80 -5.51
C GLY A 265 33.82 11.57 -4.19
N VAL A 266 32.68 12.20 -3.99
CA VAL A 266 32.35 12.93 -2.76
C VAL A 266 31.42 12.10 -1.88
N ASP A 267 31.79 11.90 -0.62
CA ASP A 267 30.92 11.28 0.39
C ASP A 267 29.75 12.23 0.70
N ARG A 268 28.54 11.79 0.38
CA ARG A 268 27.30 12.57 0.50
C ARG A 268 26.38 12.10 1.62
N GLY A 269 26.68 10.97 2.25
CA GLY A 269 25.86 10.38 3.28
C GLY A 269 25.93 8.85 3.26
N PHE A 270 24.80 8.21 3.46
CA PHE A 270 24.73 6.75 3.48
C PHE A 270 23.42 6.23 2.88
N GLU A 271 23.42 4.96 2.53
CA GLU A 271 22.23 4.25 2.12
C GLU A 271 21.92 3.11 3.09
N LEU A 272 20.64 2.88 3.33
CA LEU A 272 20.11 1.68 3.98
C LEU A 272 19.38 0.84 2.93
N LYS A 273 19.63 -0.47 2.99
CA LYS A 273 19.03 -1.45 2.07
C LYS A 273 18.29 -2.51 2.87
N SER A 274 17.03 -2.75 2.52
CA SER A 274 16.19 -3.78 3.11
C SER A 274 16.40 -5.14 2.46
N ALA A 275 16.04 -6.20 3.19
CA ALA A 275 15.84 -7.52 2.65
C ALA A 275 14.60 -7.61 1.74
N PHE A 276 13.63 -6.68 1.88
CA PHE A 276 12.43 -6.65 1.07
C PHE A 276 12.76 -6.58 -0.42
N ASP A 277 12.20 -7.51 -1.17
CA ASP A 277 12.36 -7.63 -2.62
C ASP A 277 11.00 -7.56 -3.31
N ALA A 278 10.80 -6.52 -4.11
CA ALA A 278 9.61 -6.37 -4.94
C ALA A 278 9.99 -6.58 -6.40
N GLY A 279 9.81 -7.80 -6.90
CA GLY A 279 10.07 -8.13 -8.31
C GLY A 279 11.55 -8.03 -8.73
N GLY A 280 12.48 -8.42 -7.85
CA GLY A 280 13.93 -8.37 -8.10
C GLY A 280 14.60 -7.04 -7.69
N PHE A 281 13.84 -6.10 -7.13
CA PHE A 281 14.36 -4.80 -6.71
C PHE A 281 14.28 -4.64 -5.18
N LYS A 282 15.44 -4.68 -4.54
CA LYS A 282 15.52 -4.40 -3.10
C LYS A 282 15.27 -2.92 -2.81
N GLN A 283 14.54 -2.65 -1.73
CA GLN A 283 14.28 -1.28 -1.32
C GLN A 283 15.52 -0.64 -0.72
N VAL A 284 15.83 0.56 -1.18
CA VAL A 284 16.96 1.37 -0.73
C VAL A 284 16.46 2.77 -0.42
N LEU A 285 16.96 3.36 0.66
CA LEU A 285 16.75 4.76 0.98
C LEU A 285 18.12 5.42 1.24
N ILE A 286 18.36 6.55 0.57
CA ILE A 286 19.61 7.30 0.65
C ILE A 286 19.42 8.50 1.57
N PHE A 287 20.21 8.58 2.63
CA PHE A 287 20.22 9.67 3.60
C PHE A 287 21.34 10.65 3.25
N VAL A 288 20.96 11.87 2.88
CA VAL A 288 21.89 12.92 2.45
C VAL A 288 22.36 13.71 3.66
N GLU A 289 23.64 13.60 4.00
CA GLU A 289 24.25 14.29 5.14
C GLU A 289 24.92 15.61 4.74
N LYS A 290 25.39 15.73 3.49
CA LYS A 290 26.12 16.89 2.99
C LYS A 290 25.51 17.41 1.72
N GLU A 291 25.30 18.70 1.68
CA GLU A 291 24.86 19.39 0.48
C GLU A 291 25.90 19.29 -0.65
N GLY A 292 25.48 19.43 -1.86
CA GLY A 292 26.30 19.43 -3.05
C GLY A 292 25.45 19.66 -4.29
N PRO A 293 26.01 19.64 -5.51
CA PRO A 293 25.22 19.84 -6.70
C PRO A 293 24.03 18.87 -6.71
N PRO A 294 22.83 19.34 -7.09
CA PRO A 294 21.63 18.52 -7.08
C PRO A 294 21.89 17.26 -7.92
N PHE A 295 21.73 16.09 -7.30
CA PHE A 295 21.52 14.88 -8.05
C PHE A 295 20.00 14.72 -8.14
N LEU A 296 19.51 14.77 -9.35
CA LEU A 296 18.15 14.38 -9.61
C LEU A 296 18.06 12.89 -9.21
N VAL A 297 17.45 12.63 -8.07
CA VAL A 297 16.87 11.32 -7.82
C VAL A 297 15.65 11.30 -8.72
N ASP A 298 15.88 10.95 -10.01
CA ASP A 298 14.77 10.71 -10.92
C ASP A 298 13.87 9.68 -10.24
N GLY A 299 12.58 9.94 -10.20
CA GLY A 299 11.53 9.24 -9.51
C GLY A 299 11.66 7.72 -9.32
N PRO A 300 10.63 6.90 -9.11
CA PRO A 300 10.71 5.52 -8.61
C PRO A 300 11.59 4.53 -9.41
N HIS A 301 12.36 5.00 -10.39
CA HIS A 301 13.32 4.25 -11.21
C HIS A 301 14.79 4.64 -11.01
N ALA A 302 15.14 5.55 -10.10
CA ALA A 302 16.50 6.07 -9.93
C ALA A 302 17.51 5.11 -9.27
N GLY A 303 17.16 3.86 -9.02
CA GLY A 303 18.07 2.81 -8.53
C GLY A 303 18.79 2.00 -9.60
N GLN A 304 18.57 2.27 -10.90
CA GLN A 304 19.24 1.55 -11.99
C GLN A 304 20.51 2.29 -12.46
N ALA A 305 21.59 2.22 -11.68
CA ALA A 305 22.91 2.33 -12.27
C ALA A 305 23.10 1.11 -13.20
N ARG A 306 22.90 1.32 -14.49
CA ARG A 306 23.23 0.32 -15.51
C ARG A 306 24.73 0.04 -15.38
N SER A 307 25.10 -1.12 -14.82
CA SER A 307 26.37 -1.74 -15.10
C SER A 307 26.35 -2.14 -16.59
N LYS A 308 27.03 -1.37 -17.42
CA LYS A 308 27.36 -1.82 -18.76
C LYS A 308 28.40 -2.95 -18.67
N PRO A 309 28.32 -3.93 -19.58
CA PRO A 309 29.19 -5.08 -19.64
C PRO A 309 30.66 -4.70 -19.85
#